data_623fa09c38dd860329fba7881653997c
#
_entry.id   623fa09c38dd860329fba7881653997c
#
_cell.length_a   1.000
_cell.length_b   1.000
_cell.length_c   1.000
_cell.angle_alpha   90.00
_cell.angle_beta   90.00
_cell.angle_gamma   90.00
#
_symmetry.space_group_name_H-M   'P 1'
#
loop_
_entity.id
_entity.type
_entity.pdbx_description
1 polymer ?
#
loop_
_entity_poly.entity_id
_entity_poly.type
_entity_poly.pdbx_seq_one_letter_code
_entity_poly.pdbx_strand_id
1 'polypeptide(L)'
;MKKLILFTMMAALVTGAVSCKNNNNKGGVPDYKVVDAPQVNLDEFAVDEDGYIVLFDGTSTKGWRGYGKTALPPRWTIDEGALKFNGSGTGEGQTGEGGDVIFAKQFKNFTLELEWKISKGGNSGIFYLAKEVTTKDENGKERYEPIYISAPEYQVLDNANHPDALLGVDGNRQSASLYDMIPAVPQNQNPYGEWNKTKILVYKGTVVHFQNDVKVLEYHLWTQQWTDMLQASKFSEKDWPLAFVLLNNCGGDEHEGYIGLQDHGDDVWYRNIRIKLMD
;
A
#
# COMPACT_ATOMS: atom_id res chain seq x y z
N MET A 1 10.38 -59.57 12.66
CA MET A 1 11.35 -58.52 12.27
C MET A 1 10.56 -57.33 11.76
N LYS A 2 10.34 -56.32 12.64
CA LYS A 2 9.60 -55.08 12.29
C LYS A 2 10.66 -54.03 11.87
N LYS A 3 10.56 -53.57 10.63
CA LYS A 3 11.40 -52.46 10.14
C LYS A 3 10.79 -51.13 10.62
N LEU A 4 11.55 -50.43 11.44
CA LEU A 4 11.29 -49.07 11.89
C LEU A 4 11.73 -48.12 10.77
N ILE A 5 10.77 -47.38 10.18
CA ILE A 5 11.06 -46.31 9.21
C ILE A 5 11.19 -45.02 9.99
N LEU A 6 12.40 -44.49 10.04
CA LEU A 6 12.72 -43.21 10.68
C LEU A 6 12.41 -42.09 9.67
N PHE A 7 11.37 -41.29 9.92
CA PHE A 7 11.11 -40.06 9.20
C PHE A 7 11.96 -38.94 9.78
N THR A 8 12.96 -38.54 9.04
CA THR A 8 13.74 -37.34 9.35
C THR A 8 12.99 -36.12 8.86
N MET A 9 12.40 -35.37 9.78
CA MET A 9 11.89 -34.02 9.50
C MET A 9 13.07 -33.07 9.30
N MET A 10 13.26 -32.63 8.06
CA MET A 10 14.22 -31.59 7.71
C MET A 10 13.56 -30.24 7.97
N ALA A 11 13.85 -29.59 9.09
CA ALA A 11 13.44 -28.22 9.37
C ALA A 11 14.28 -27.29 8.50
N ALA A 12 13.66 -26.68 7.49
CA ALA A 12 14.29 -25.60 6.74
C ALA A 12 14.32 -24.35 7.63
N LEU A 13 15.50 -24.00 8.13
CA LEU A 13 15.75 -22.69 8.72
C LEU A 13 15.74 -21.67 7.58
N VAL A 14 14.67 -20.89 7.51
CA VAL A 14 14.63 -19.67 6.69
C VAL A 14 15.39 -18.58 7.46
N THR A 15 16.65 -18.37 7.11
CA THR A 15 17.41 -17.22 7.58
C THR A 15 17.04 -16.01 6.73
N GLY A 16 16.06 -15.23 7.17
CA GLY A 16 15.78 -13.92 6.61
C GLY A 16 16.99 -13.00 6.84
N ALA A 17 17.54 -12.45 5.78
CA ALA A 17 18.58 -11.44 5.88
C ALA A 17 17.97 -10.15 6.43
N VAL A 18 18.31 -9.78 7.66
CA VAL A 18 17.93 -8.51 8.27
C VAL A 18 18.96 -7.48 7.84
N SER A 19 18.58 -6.58 6.93
CA SER A 19 19.40 -5.41 6.61
C SER A 19 19.24 -4.38 7.74
N CYS A 20 20.20 -4.33 8.66
CA CYS A 20 20.26 -3.28 9.68
C CYS A 20 21.03 -2.08 9.12
N LYS A 21 20.37 -0.97 8.84
CA LYS A 21 21.05 0.31 8.67
C LYS A 21 21.17 0.99 10.03
N ASN A 22 22.40 1.10 10.54
CA ASN A 22 22.76 2.00 11.63
C ASN A 22 22.76 3.42 11.09
N ASN A 23 21.70 4.18 11.27
CA ASN A 23 21.73 5.63 11.11
C ASN A 23 22.21 6.25 12.43
N ASN A 24 23.38 6.88 12.39
CA ASN A 24 23.87 7.73 13.47
C ASN A 24 22.81 8.84 13.70
N ASN A 25 22.23 8.85 14.89
CA ASN A 25 21.21 9.78 15.37
C ASN A 25 21.53 11.23 14.99
N LYS A 26 20.91 11.71 13.90
CA LYS A 26 20.77 13.15 13.62
C LYS A 26 19.27 13.42 13.52
N GLY A 27 18.71 14.01 14.56
CA GLY A 27 17.39 14.62 14.53
C GLY A 27 16.20 13.67 14.72
N GLY A 28 16.03 13.05 15.89
CA GLY A 28 14.72 12.54 16.33
C GLY A 28 14.12 11.30 15.61
N VAL A 29 14.79 10.72 14.61
CA VAL A 29 14.32 9.49 13.91
C VAL A 29 14.57 8.29 14.84
N PRO A 30 13.55 7.52 15.23
CA PRO A 30 13.74 6.31 16.02
C PRO A 30 14.49 5.23 15.21
N ASP A 31 15.12 4.31 15.92
CA ASP A 31 15.68 3.11 15.28
C ASP A 31 14.56 2.31 14.63
N TYR A 32 14.73 1.97 13.36
CA TYR A 32 13.76 1.18 12.60
C TYR A 32 14.43 0.08 11.80
N LYS A 33 13.62 -0.91 11.41
CA LYS A 33 14.04 -1.99 10.49
C LYS A 33 13.07 -2.07 9.33
N VAL A 34 13.60 -2.30 8.14
CA VAL A 34 12.80 -2.76 6.99
C VAL A 34 12.79 -4.28 7.03
N VAL A 35 11.60 -4.86 6.99
CA VAL A 35 11.39 -6.30 7.08
C VAL A 35 11.28 -6.88 5.68
N ASP A 36 12.15 -7.85 5.36
CA ASP A 36 12.07 -8.62 4.13
C ASP A 36 11.23 -9.88 4.38
N ALA A 37 9.98 -9.84 3.92
CA ALA A 37 9.09 -10.98 4.00
C ALA A 37 9.16 -11.84 2.72
N PRO A 38 8.84 -13.16 2.82
CA PRO A 38 8.76 -14.03 1.64
C PRO A 38 7.84 -13.45 0.57
N GLN A 39 8.30 -13.48 -0.68
CA GLN A 39 7.54 -13.00 -1.83
C GLN A 39 6.97 -14.16 -2.64
N VAL A 40 5.81 -13.93 -3.26
CA VAL A 40 5.21 -14.90 -4.21
C VAL A 40 5.98 -14.92 -5.53
N ASN A 41 5.93 -16.04 -6.23
CA ASN A 41 6.41 -16.16 -7.60
C ASN A 41 5.31 -15.70 -8.57
N LEU A 42 5.60 -14.69 -9.39
CA LEU A 42 4.65 -14.15 -10.36
C LEU A 42 4.30 -15.11 -11.48
N ASP A 43 5.16 -16.10 -11.79
CA ASP A 43 4.87 -17.14 -12.80
C ASP A 43 3.64 -18.01 -12.44
N GLU A 44 3.20 -17.94 -11.20
CA GLU A 44 2.01 -18.64 -10.70
C GLU A 44 0.69 -17.86 -10.92
N PHE A 45 0.76 -16.69 -11.53
CA PHE A 45 -0.38 -15.81 -11.78
C PHE A 45 -0.68 -15.72 -13.28
N ALA A 46 -1.95 -15.61 -13.62
CA ALA A 46 -2.37 -15.48 -15.01
C ALA A 46 -1.88 -14.14 -15.59
N VAL A 47 -1.54 -14.19 -16.88
CA VAL A 47 -1.28 -12.98 -17.68
C VAL A 47 -2.44 -12.83 -18.66
N ASP A 48 -3.03 -11.65 -18.70
CA ASP A 48 -4.14 -11.35 -19.61
C ASP A 48 -3.65 -11.03 -21.04
N GLU A 49 -4.60 -10.81 -21.95
CA GLU A 49 -4.32 -10.54 -23.38
C GLU A 49 -3.57 -9.21 -23.61
N ASP A 50 -3.66 -8.27 -22.67
CA ASP A 50 -2.95 -6.99 -22.69
C ASP A 50 -1.53 -7.09 -22.09
N GLY A 51 -1.16 -8.27 -21.56
CA GLY A 51 0.14 -8.55 -20.95
C GLY A 51 0.25 -8.07 -19.50
N TYR A 52 -0.88 -7.91 -18.80
CA TYR A 52 -0.91 -7.64 -17.36
C TYR A 52 -0.95 -8.96 -16.57
N ILE A 53 -0.21 -9.01 -15.48
CA ILE A 53 -0.30 -10.06 -14.49
C ILE A 53 -1.54 -9.78 -13.62
N VAL A 54 -2.44 -10.75 -13.52
CA VAL A 54 -3.69 -10.64 -12.75
C VAL A 54 -3.39 -10.89 -11.28
N LEU A 55 -3.41 -9.83 -10.45
CA LEU A 55 -3.16 -9.92 -9.01
C LEU A 55 -4.39 -10.33 -8.20
N PHE A 56 -5.59 -10.10 -8.76
CA PHE A 56 -6.87 -10.54 -8.19
C PHE A 56 -7.90 -10.75 -9.31
N ASP A 57 -8.41 -11.97 -9.40
CA ASP A 57 -9.30 -12.46 -10.46
C ASP A 57 -10.78 -12.51 -10.04
N GLY A 58 -11.11 -12.03 -8.83
CA GLY A 58 -12.46 -12.09 -8.28
C GLY A 58 -12.79 -13.40 -7.56
N THR A 59 -11.93 -14.42 -7.59
CA THR A 59 -12.20 -15.75 -7.03
C THR A 59 -11.23 -16.21 -5.98
N SER A 60 -10.00 -15.68 -5.97
CA SER A 60 -8.94 -16.12 -5.08
C SER A 60 -8.18 -14.93 -4.48
N THR A 61 -7.87 -15.02 -3.20
CA THR A 61 -7.00 -14.06 -2.48
C THR A 61 -5.53 -14.48 -2.50
N LYS A 62 -5.15 -15.41 -3.39
CA LYS A 62 -3.77 -15.87 -3.56
C LYS A 62 -2.84 -14.67 -3.77
N GLY A 63 -1.73 -14.65 -3.04
CA GLY A 63 -0.75 -13.58 -3.07
C GLY A 63 -1.06 -12.38 -2.16
N TRP A 64 -2.28 -12.29 -1.62
CA TRP A 64 -2.65 -11.23 -0.68
C TRP A 64 -2.48 -11.67 0.77
N ARG A 65 -1.94 -10.79 1.59
CA ARG A 65 -1.80 -10.95 3.05
C ARG A 65 -1.93 -9.62 3.76
N GLY A 66 -2.15 -9.65 5.06
CA GLY A 66 -2.08 -8.44 5.87
C GLY A 66 -0.67 -7.85 5.90
N TYR A 67 -0.57 -6.53 5.93
CA TYR A 67 0.67 -5.81 6.19
C TYR A 67 1.18 -6.21 7.59
N GLY A 68 2.44 -6.63 7.68
CA GLY A 68 3.00 -7.17 8.92
C GLY A 68 2.45 -8.52 9.36
N LYS A 69 1.69 -9.22 8.49
CA LYS A 69 1.03 -10.50 8.81
C LYS A 69 1.37 -11.55 7.75
N THR A 70 1.14 -12.81 8.08
CA THR A 70 1.38 -13.95 7.17
C THR A 70 0.13 -14.43 6.43
N ALA A 71 -1.04 -13.99 6.86
CA ALA A 71 -2.34 -14.35 6.28
C ALA A 71 -3.20 -13.11 6.02
N LEU A 72 -4.22 -13.27 5.18
CA LEU A 72 -5.21 -12.23 4.94
C LEU A 72 -6.04 -12.02 6.21
N PRO A 73 -6.26 -10.77 6.66
CA PRO A 73 -7.11 -10.50 7.82
C PRO A 73 -8.57 -10.88 7.56
N PRO A 74 -9.32 -11.40 8.56
CA PRO A 74 -10.69 -11.92 8.38
C PRO A 74 -11.72 -10.92 7.84
N ARG A 75 -11.51 -9.60 8.04
CA ARG A 75 -12.41 -8.58 7.50
C ARG A 75 -12.28 -8.37 6.00
N TRP A 76 -11.19 -8.87 5.38
CA TRP A 76 -11.04 -8.90 3.94
C TRP A 76 -11.64 -10.19 3.38
N THR A 77 -12.67 -10.06 2.57
CA THR A 77 -13.43 -11.19 2.01
C THR A 77 -13.60 -11.00 0.49
N ILE A 78 -14.07 -12.03 -0.19
CA ILE A 78 -14.53 -11.90 -1.58
C ILE A 78 -16.05 -11.68 -1.54
N ASP A 79 -16.51 -10.59 -2.15
CA ASP A 79 -17.90 -10.20 -2.25
C ASP A 79 -18.22 -9.84 -3.71
N GLU A 80 -19.10 -10.63 -4.36
CA GLU A 80 -19.50 -10.45 -5.76
C GLU A 80 -18.33 -10.25 -6.75
N GLY A 81 -17.25 -11.02 -6.57
CA GLY A 81 -16.06 -10.93 -7.43
C GLY A 81 -15.13 -9.74 -7.12
N ALA A 82 -15.32 -9.07 -6.01
CA ALA A 82 -14.44 -8.02 -5.51
C ALA A 82 -13.78 -8.43 -4.20
N LEU A 83 -12.55 -8.00 -3.98
CA LEU A 83 -11.88 -8.03 -2.68
C LEU A 83 -12.48 -6.90 -1.83
N LYS A 84 -13.24 -7.27 -0.82
CA LYS A 84 -13.97 -6.34 0.04
C LYS A 84 -13.36 -6.27 1.42
N PHE A 85 -13.13 -5.07 1.92
CA PHE A 85 -12.98 -4.82 3.35
C PHE A 85 -14.36 -4.59 3.97
N ASN A 86 -14.68 -5.36 5.01
CA ASN A 86 -15.91 -5.22 5.78
C ASN A 86 -15.66 -4.24 6.93
N GLY A 87 -16.14 -3.02 6.77
CA GLY A 87 -15.89 -1.93 7.69
C GLY A 87 -16.31 -2.22 9.13
N SER A 88 -15.55 -1.68 10.07
CA SER A 88 -15.84 -1.78 11.51
C SER A 88 -16.65 -0.58 12.01
N GLY A 89 -16.64 0.52 11.26
CA GLY A 89 -17.16 1.82 11.69
C GLY A 89 -16.33 2.48 12.79
N THR A 90 -15.11 1.99 13.06
CA THR A 90 -14.26 2.45 14.18
C THR A 90 -12.97 3.16 13.74
N GLY A 91 -12.86 3.52 12.44
CA GLY A 91 -11.65 4.13 11.87
C GLY A 91 -10.53 3.12 11.63
N GLU A 92 -9.33 3.61 11.35
CA GLU A 92 -8.16 2.78 11.03
C GLU A 92 -7.90 1.71 12.09
N GLY A 93 -7.93 0.45 11.67
CA GLY A 93 -7.76 -0.70 12.55
C GLY A 93 -6.60 -1.59 12.12
N GLN A 94 -5.36 -1.21 12.44
CA GLN A 94 -4.17 -2.06 12.17
C GLN A 94 -4.13 -3.32 13.05
N THR A 95 -5.07 -3.49 13.96
CA THR A 95 -5.08 -4.56 14.97
C THR A 95 -6.33 -5.44 14.87
N GLY A 96 -6.25 -6.63 15.46
CA GLY A 96 -7.37 -7.57 15.52
C GLY A 96 -7.66 -8.23 14.17
N GLU A 97 -8.93 -8.21 13.76
CA GLU A 97 -9.44 -8.88 12.55
C GLU A 97 -9.26 -8.08 11.25
N GLY A 98 -8.86 -6.80 11.35
CA GLY A 98 -8.62 -5.88 10.25
C GLY A 98 -7.14 -5.65 9.96
N GLY A 99 -6.86 -4.50 9.37
CA GLY A 99 -5.57 -3.97 8.96
C GLY A 99 -5.40 -3.93 7.45
N ASP A 100 -4.44 -3.12 7.03
CA ASP A 100 -4.07 -3.00 5.62
C ASP A 100 -3.64 -4.34 5.04
N VAL A 101 -3.85 -4.53 3.75
CA VAL A 101 -3.37 -5.71 3.03
C VAL A 101 -2.38 -5.32 1.96
N ILE A 102 -1.46 -6.23 1.65
CA ILE A 102 -0.49 -6.07 0.58
C ILE A 102 -0.51 -7.29 -0.34
N PHE A 103 -0.19 -7.08 -1.62
CA PHE A 103 0.20 -8.16 -2.49
C PHE A 103 1.66 -8.55 -2.17
N ALA A 104 1.93 -9.81 -1.87
CA ALA A 104 3.20 -10.29 -1.33
C ALA A 104 4.31 -10.36 -2.40
N LYS A 105 4.45 -9.31 -3.21
CA LYS A 105 5.53 -9.08 -4.17
C LYS A 105 5.86 -7.60 -4.24
N GLN A 106 7.15 -7.28 -4.26
CA GLN A 106 7.62 -5.91 -4.44
C GLN A 106 7.77 -5.61 -5.93
N PHE A 107 7.44 -4.38 -6.32
CA PHE A 107 7.45 -3.90 -7.71
C PHE A 107 8.23 -2.58 -7.79
N LYS A 108 8.92 -2.37 -8.91
CA LYS A 108 9.76 -1.19 -9.15
C LYS A 108 9.17 -0.26 -10.20
N ASN A 109 9.10 -0.73 -11.44
CA ASN A 109 8.53 0.00 -12.57
C ASN A 109 7.31 -0.75 -13.07
N PHE A 110 6.14 -0.13 -13.05
CA PHE A 110 4.90 -0.81 -13.37
C PHE A 110 3.77 0.14 -13.76
N THR A 111 2.76 -0.42 -14.40
CA THR A 111 1.42 0.15 -14.45
C THR A 111 0.50 -0.75 -13.64
N LEU A 112 -0.13 -0.22 -12.61
CA LEU A 112 -1.17 -0.87 -11.82
C LEU A 112 -2.52 -0.37 -12.32
N GLU A 113 -3.45 -1.29 -12.59
CA GLU A 113 -4.84 -0.98 -12.89
C GLU A 113 -5.76 -1.74 -11.95
N LEU A 114 -6.81 -1.08 -11.49
CA LEU A 114 -7.86 -1.67 -10.67
C LEU A 114 -9.10 -0.80 -10.70
N GLU A 115 -10.20 -1.36 -10.20
CA GLU A 115 -11.43 -0.61 -9.93
C GLU A 115 -11.75 -0.66 -8.44
N TRP A 116 -12.29 0.45 -7.92
CA TRP A 116 -12.75 0.52 -6.55
C TRP A 116 -14.15 1.11 -6.44
N LYS A 117 -14.85 0.72 -5.40
CA LYS A 117 -16.15 1.23 -4.99
C LYS A 117 -16.12 1.44 -3.48
N ILE A 118 -16.70 2.52 -2.98
CA ILE A 118 -16.69 2.84 -1.56
C ILE A 118 -18.09 3.11 -1.03
N SER A 119 -18.30 2.86 0.25
CA SER A 119 -19.55 3.20 0.95
C SER A 119 -19.72 4.70 1.12
N LYS A 120 -20.93 5.14 1.46
CA LYS A 120 -21.22 6.55 1.75
C LYS A 120 -20.35 7.04 2.92
N GLY A 121 -19.65 8.14 2.70
CA GLY A 121 -18.74 8.74 3.67
C GLY A 121 -17.52 7.85 3.96
N GLY A 122 -17.19 6.92 3.06
CA GLY A 122 -16.07 6.01 3.27
C GLY A 122 -14.72 6.61 2.88
N ASN A 123 -13.66 6.04 3.49
CA ASN A 123 -12.26 6.35 3.27
C ASN A 123 -11.45 5.06 3.11
N SER A 124 -10.48 5.07 2.22
CA SER A 124 -9.49 4.03 1.99
C SER A 124 -8.34 4.61 1.16
N GLY A 125 -7.34 3.78 0.80
CA GLY A 125 -6.19 4.20 0.02
C GLY A 125 -5.57 3.05 -0.76
N ILE A 126 -4.86 3.38 -1.84
CA ILE A 126 -4.03 2.44 -2.59
C ILE A 126 -2.59 2.88 -2.42
N PHE A 127 -1.79 2.03 -1.78
CA PHE A 127 -0.38 2.27 -1.54
C PHE A 127 0.49 1.62 -2.62
N TYR A 128 1.61 2.22 -2.91
CA TYR A 128 2.61 1.67 -3.81
C TYR A 128 4.02 1.99 -3.33
N LEU A 129 4.99 1.18 -3.71
CA LEU A 129 6.36 1.22 -3.21
C LEU A 129 6.46 1.09 -1.68
N ALA A 130 5.48 0.44 -1.04
CA ALA A 130 5.43 0.28 0.42
C ALA A 130 6.54 -0.66 0.92
N LYS A 131 7.07 -0.36 2.10
CA LYS A 131 7.94 -1.26 2.86
C LYS A 131 7.29 -1.65 4.17
N GLU A 132 7.50 -2.87 4.61
CA GLU A 132 7.15 -3.28 5.95
C GLU A 132 8.23 -2.78 6.92
N VAL A 133 7.84 -1.91 7.84
CA VAL A 133 8.76 -1.23 8.75
C VAL A 133 8.38 -1.52 10.18
N THR A 134 9.36 -1.86 11.00
CA THR A 134 9.19 -2.02 12.45
C THR A 134 10.03 -1.04 13.24
N THR A 135 9.50 -0.63 14.38
CA THR A 135 10.21 0.10 15.44
C THR A 135 10.07 -0.66 16.75
N LYS A 136 10.68 -0.16 17.80
CA LYS A 136 10.47 -0.65 19.18
C LYS A 136 9.60 0.31 19.94
N ASP A 137 8.60 -0.22 20.66
CA ASP A 137 7.84 0.54 21.63
C ASP A 137 8.68 0.88 22.87
N GLU A 138 8.10 1.61 23.82
CA GLU A 138 8.75 2.01 25.09
C GLU A 138 9.23 0.82 25.95
N ASN A 139 8.68 -0.38 25.73
CA ASN A 139 9.07 -1.61 26.41
C ASN A 139 10.10 -2.43 25.62
N GLY A 140 10.57 -1.90 24.47
CA GLY A 140 11.53 -2.57 23.59
C GLY A 140 10.91 -3.66 22.71
N LYS A 141 9.59 -3.80 22.67
CA LYS A 141 8.87 -4.76 21.83
C LYS A 141 8.75 -4.24 20.39
N GLU A 142 9.10 -5.05 19.43
CA GLU A 142 8.91 -4.71 18.01
C GLU A 142 7.42 -4.59 17.66
N ARG A 143 7.09 -3.54 16.90
CA ARG A 143 5.79 -3.30 16.31
C ARG A 143 5.94 -2.83 14.87
N TYR A 144 4.99 -3.19 14.03
CA TYR A 144 4.90 -2.64 12.69
C TYR A 144 4.39 -1.20 12.76
N GLU A 145 5.03 -0.34 11.99
CA GLU A 145 4.57 1.03 11.76
C GLU A 145 3.46 1.02 10.69
N PRO A 146 2.59 2.04 10.63
CA PRO A 146 1.58 2.14 9.59
C PRO A 146 2.18 2.15 8.18
N ILE A 147 1.51 1.52 7.21
CA ILE A 147 1.98 1.43 5.82
C ILE A 147 2.21 2.81 5.18
N TYR A 148 1.36 3.78 5.47
CA TYR A 148 1.38 5.12 4.86
C TYR A 148 2.59 5.97 5.25
N ILE A 149 3.42 5.57 6.23
CA ILE A 149 4.67 6.28 6.51
C ILE A 149 5.81 5.86 5.59
N SER A 150 5.65 4.78 4.84
CA SER A 150 6.67 4.26 3.93
C SER A 150 6.25 4.25 2.46
N ALA A 151 5.00 4.62 2.16
CA ALA A 151 4.40 4.50 0.84
C ALA A 151 3.64 5.76 0.43
N PRO A 152 3.80 6.25 -0.81
CA PRO A 152 2.85 7.19 -1.40
C PRO A 152 1.46 6.56 -1.47
N GLU A 153 0.44 7.39 -1.29
CA GLU A 153 -0.96 6.97 -1.27
C GLU A 153 -1.77 7.64 -2.39
N TYR A 154 -2.42 6.81 -3.22
CA TYR A 154 -3.53 7.23 -4.06
C TYR A 154 -4.79 7.20 -3.20
N GLN A 155 -5.37 8.36 -2.92
CA GLN A 155 -6.54 8.48 -2.05
C GLN A 155 -7.79 7.85 -2.65
N VAL A 156 -8.53 7.08 -1.84
CA VAL A 156 -9.85 6.50 -2.16
C VAL A 156 -10.85 7.06 -1.16
N LEU A 157 -11.72 7.98 -1.59
CA LEU A 157 -12.58 8.74 -0.70
C LEU A 157 -13.94 9.02 -1.32
N ASP A 158 -15.01 9.01 -0.53
CA ASP A 158 -16.28 9.67 -0.93
C ASP A 158 -16.14 11.18 -0.71
N ASN A 159 -15.73 11.89 -1.74
CA ASN A 159 -15.47 13.34 -1.68
C ASN A 159 -16.68 14.16 -1.23
N ALA A 160 -17.89 13.69 -1.48
CA ALA A 160 -19.11 14.42 -1.18
C ALA A 160 -19.52 14.33 0.29
N ASN A 161 -19.18 13.23 0.98
CA ASN A 161 -19.71 12.94 2.32
C ASN A 161 -18.63 12.73 3.39
N HIS A 162 -17.37 12.44 3.02
CA HIS A 162 -16.30 12.27 4.00
C HIS A 162 -15.69 13.63 4.39
N PRO A 163 -15.50 13.93 5.70
CA PRO A 163 -15.00 15.23 6.14
C PRO A 163 -13.57 15.52 5.70
N ASP A 164 -12.73 14.51 5.47
CA ASP A 164 -11.33 14.69 5.05
C ASP A 164 -11.21 15.36 3.67
N ALA A 165 -12.24 15.25 2.82
CA ALA A 165 -12.30 15.94 1.52
C ALA A 165 -12.21 17.47 1.62
N LEU A 166 -12.60 18.03 2.79
CA LEU A 166 -12.58 19.47 3.08
C LEU A 166 -11.32 19.90 3.85
N LEU A 167 -10.48 18.93 4.24
CA LEU A 167 -9.21 19.17 4.94
C LEU A 167 -8.06 19.24 3.93
N GLY A 168 -6.87 19.59 4.44
CA GLY A 168 -5.68 19.77 3.59
C GLY A 168 -5.70 21.09 2.83
N VAL A 169 -5.04 21.11 1.66
CA VAL A 169 -4.87 22.29 0.82
C VAL A 169 -5.34 21.97 -0.60
N ASP A 170 -6.20 22.85 -1.16
CA ASP A 170 -6.67 22.78 -2.54
C ASP A 170 -7.26 21.42 -2.97
N GLY A 171 -7.81 20.64 -2.00
CA GLY A 171 -8.40 19.32 -2.27
C GLY A 171 -7.40 18.18 -2.37
N ASN A 172 -6.18 18.34 -1.84
CA ASN A 172 -5.13 17.32 -1.89
C ASN A 172 -5.39 16.08 -1.00
N ARG A 173 -6.58 16.01 -0.37
CA ARG A 173 -7.10 14.82 0.32
C ARG A 173 -8.33 14.22 -0.34
N GLN A 174 -8.71 14.73 -1.50
CA GLN A 174 -9.79 14.15 -2.31
C GLN A 174 -9.30 12.92 -3.08
N SER A 175 -10.25 12.14 -3.57
CA SER A 175 -10.02 10.93 -4.37
C SER A 175 -8.99 11.15 -5.48
N ALA A 176 -8.15 10.17 -5.71
CA ALA A 176 -7.04 10.15 -6.69
C ALA A 176 -5.88 11.13 -6.43
N SER A 177 -5.97 11.98 -5.41
CA SER A 177 -4.85 12.83 -4.99
C SER A 177 -3.67 11.98 -4.53
N LEU A 178 -2.47 12.51 -4.64
CA LEU A 178 -1.37 12.07 -3.78
C LEU A 178 -1.66 12.65 -2.40
N TYR A 179 -2.09 11.79 -1.49
CA TYR A 179 -2.66 12.20 -0.20
C TYR A 179 -1.81 13.22 0.55
N ASP A 180 -2.45 14.32 0.96
CA ASP A 180 -1.89 15.46 1.69
C ASP A 180 -0.78 16.24 0.96
N MET A 181 -0.51 15.93 -0.32
CA MET A 181 0.56 16.58 -1.10
C MET A 181 0.08 17.21 -2.41
N ILE A 182 -0.50 16.43 -3.33
CA ILE A 182 -0.89 16.93 -4.67
C ILE A 182 -2.37 16.64 -4.93
N PRO A 183 -3.20 17.64 -5.21
CA PRO A 183 -4.59 17.42 -5.57
C PRO A 183 -4.73 16.76 -6.95
N ALA A 184 -5.75 15.89 -7.09
CA ALA A 184 -6.17 15.36 -8.38
C ALA A 184 -6.96 16.41 -9.17
N VAL A 185 -6.49 16.76 -10.37
CA VAL A 185 -7.13 17.76 -11.25
C VAL A 185 -7.15 17.24 -12.68
N PRO A 186 -8.32 17.16 -13.35
CA PRO A 186 -9.65 17.45 -12.82
C PRO A 186 -10.12 16.38 -11.82
N GLN A 187 -11.00 16.76 -10.90
CA GLN A 187 -11.69 15.80 -10.05
C GLN A 187 -12.89 15.21 -10.82
N ASN A 188 -12.88 13.87 -11.02
CA ASN A 188 -13.88 13.17 -11.84
C ASN A 188 -14.37 11.85 -11.21
N GLN A 189 -14.37 11.79 -9.87
CA GLN A 189 -14.87 10.65 -9.13
C GLN A 189 -16.35 10.38 -9.41
N ASN A 190 -16.71 9.11 -9.62
CA ASN A 190 -18.09 8.64 -9.54
C ASN A 190 -18.56 8.60 -8.08
N PRO A 191 -19.84 8.83 -7.79
CA PRO A 191 -20.39 8.82 -6.44
C PRO A 191 -20.14 7.51 -5.67
N TYR A 192 -20.28 7.55 -4.33
CA TYR A 192 -20.26 6.34 -3.52
C TYR A 192 -21.25 5.28 -4.05
N GLY A 193 -20.89 4.01 -3.91
CA GLY A 193 -21.67 2.90 -4.45
C GLY A 193 -21.46 2.63 -5.93
N GLU A 194 -20.76 3.50 -6.65
CA GLU A 194 -20.38 3.33 -8.05
C GLU A 194 -18.89 2.96 -8.19
N TRP A 195 -18.56 2.26 -9.27
CA TRP A 195 -17.19 1.86 -9.56
C TRP A 195 -16.39 3.02 -10.16
N ASN A 196 -15.18 3.20 -9.67
CA ASN A 196 -14.18 4.11 -10.20
C ASN A 196 -12.98 3.30 -10.72
N LYS A 197 -12.45 3.68 -11.86
CA LYS A 197 -11.22 3.10 -12.41
C LYS A 197 -10.01 3.87 -11.92
N THR A 198 -8.99 3.15 -11.50
CA THR A 198 -7.67 3.70 -11.16
C THR A 198 -6.62 3.09 -12.06
N LYS A 199 -5.71 3.95 -12.55
CA LYS A 199 -4.43 3.53 -13.08
C LYS A 199 -3.32 4.35 -12.42
N ILE A 200 -2.29 3.65 -11.93
CA ILE A 200 -1.08 4.24 -11.35
C ILE A 200 0.09 3.74 -12.20
N LEU A 201 0.79 4.68 -12.83
CA LEU A 201 2.04 4.41 -13.52
C LEU A 201 3.20 4.82 -12.63
N VAL A 202 4.17 3.93 -12.42
CA VAL A 202 5.44 4.21 -11.75
C VAL A 202 6.56 3.78 -12.69
N TYR A 203 7.36 4.74 -13.16
CA TYR A 203 8.45 4.45 -14.07
C TYR A 203 9.65 5.35 -13.82
N LYS A 204 10.75 4.76 -13.34
CA LYS A 204 12.03 5.47 -13.08
C LYS A 204 11.83 6.78 -12.29
N GLY A 205 11.00 6.70 -11.25
CA GLY A 205 10.67 7.85 -10.38
C GLY A 205 9.53 8.74 -10.85
N THR A 206 9.14 8.67 -12.12
CA THR A 206 7.91 9.35 -12.57
C THR A 206 6.69 8.56 -12.10
N VAL A 207 5.75 9.25 -11.46
CA VAL A 207 4.46 8.69 -11.04
C VAL A 207 3.34 9.48 -11.69
N VAL A 208 2.35 8.76 -12.24
CA VAL A 208 1.15 9.36 -12.83
C VAL A 208 -0.08 8.68 -12.28
N HIS A 209 -1.03 9.47 -11.75
CA HIS A 209 -2.34 8.97 -11.38
C HIS A 209 -3.37 9.27 -12.47
N PHE A 210 -4.20 8.26 -12.73
CA PHE A 210 -5.40 8.38 -13.55
C PHE A 210 -6.61 7.97 -12.74
N GLN A 211 -7.71 8.68 -12.93
CA GLN A 211 -9.03 8.35 -12.40
C GLN A 211 -10.05 8.37 -13.55
N ASN A 212 -10.81 7.30 -13.70
CA ASN A 212 -11.83 7.16 -14.75
C ASN A 212 -11.28 7.53 -16.14
N ASP A 213 -10.13 6.94 -16.47
CA ASP A 213 -9.40 7.07 -17.74
C ASP A 213 -8.79 8.47 -17.99
N VAL A 214 -8.88 9.41 -17.05
CA VAL A 214 -8.32 10.76 -17.14
C VAL A 214 -7.06 10.87 -16.29
N LYS A 215 -5.97 11.40 -16.86
CA LYS A 215 -4.78 11.77 -16.08
C LYS A 215 -5.13 12.93 -15.16
N VAL A 216 -4.90 12.76 -13.86
CA VAL A 216 -5.28 13.74 -12.83
C VAL A 216 -4.09 14.36 -12.09
N LEU A 217 -2.95 13.70 -12.05
CA LEU A 217 -1.69 14.27 -11.55
C LEU A 217 -0.47 13.53 -12.07
N GLU A 218 0.69 14.18 -11.95
CA GLU A 218 2.02 13.60 -12.20
C GLU A 218 3.04 14.25 -11.28
N TYR A 219 4.01 13.46 -10.81
CA TYR A 219 5.10 13.93 -9.98
C TYR A 219 6.34 13.04 -10.13
N HIS A 220 7.46 13.48 -9.54
CA HIS A 220 8.74 12.79 -9.67
C HIS A 220 9.33 12.52 -8.28
N LEU A 221 9.41 11.23 -7.94
CA LEU A 221 10.01 10.72 -6.71
C LEU A 221 11.53 10.98 -6.70
N TRP A 222 12.11 11.03 -5.50
CA TRP A 222 13.54 11.11 -5.23
C TRP A 222 14.21 12.37 -5.83
N THR A 223 13.44 13.42 -6.05
CA THR A 223 13.91 14.74 -6.51
C THR A 223 13.90 15.76 -5.36
N GLN A 224 14.54 16.91 -5.56
CA GLN A 224 14.44 18.01 -4.60
C GLN A 224 12.99 18.48 -4.44
N GLN A 225 12.23 18.54 -5.54
CA GLN A 225 10.81 18.90 -5.51
C GLN A 225 9.99 17.92 -4.65
N TRP A 226 10.30 16.62 -4.74
CA TRP A 226 9.67 15.61 -3.86
C TRP A 226 9.96 15.88 -2.39
N THR A 227 11.24 16.14 -2.05
CA THR A 227 11.64 16.50 -0.68
C THR A 227 10.94 17.75 -0.17
N ASP A 228 10.85 18.79 -1.02
CA ASP A 228 10.17 20.05 -0.66
C ASP A 228 8.66 19.84 -0.40
N MET A 229 7.99 19.02 -1.22
CA MET A 229 6.58 18.65 -0.99
C MET A 229 6.38 17.90 0.31
N LEU A 230 7.25 16.95 0.64
CA LEU A 230 7.19 16.24 1.91
C LEU A 230 7.36 17.19 3.10
N GLN A 231 8.29 18.15 3.00
CA GLN A 231 8.48 19.16 4.05
C GLN A 231 7.27 20.08 4.23
N ALA A 232 6.48 20.30 3.19
CA ALA A 232 5.28 21.11 3.23
C ALA A 232 4.02 20.34 3.69
N SER A 233 4.08 19.02 3.82
CA SER A 233 2.98 18.12 4.20
C SER A 233 3.02 17.76 5.69
N LYS A 234 2.02 16.97 6.13
CA LYS A 234 2.01 16.38 7.48
C LYS A 234 3.18 15.42 7.74
N PHE A 235 3.87 14.98 6.68
CA PHE A 235 5.03 14.08 6.75
C PHE A 235 6.36 14.85 6.84
N SER A 236 6.34 16.12 7.23
CA SER A 236 7.55 16.93 7.37
C SER A 236 8.54 16.30 8.35
N GLU A 237 9.84 16.55 8.15
CA GLU A 237 10.88 16.07 9.07
C GLU A 237 10.65 16.57 10.49
N LYS A 238 10.08 17.77 10.64
CA LYS A 238 9.77 18.36 11.94
C LYS A 238 8.63 17.64 12.66
N ASP A 239 7.55 17.32 11.93
CA ASP A 239 6.32 16.83 12.55
C ASP A 239 6.30 15.30 12.62
N TRP A 240 6.92 14.62 11.63
CA TRP A 240 7.02 13.16 11.59
C TRP A 240 8.35 12.68 10.98
N PRO A 241 9.46 12.75 11.73
CA PRO A 241 10.82 12.46 11.22
C PRO A 241 10.97 11.09 10.55
N LEU A 242 10.35 10.04 11.11
CA LEU A 242 10.44 8.69 10.53
C LEU A 242 9.71 8.61 9.19
N ALA A 243 8.49 9.14 9.10
CA ALA A 243 7.73 9.17 7.85
C ALA A 243 8.47 9.97 6.77
N PHE A 244 9.05 11.12 7.13
CA PHE A 244 9.86 11.91 6.22
C PHE A 244 11.01 11.10 5.61
N VAL A 245 11.81 10.42 6.45
CA VAL A 245 12.95 9.63 5.97
C VAL A 245 12.51 8.48 5.07
N LEU A 246 11.45 7.77 5.44
CA LEU A 246 10.95 6.62 4.69
C LEU A 246 10.33 7.04 3.36
N LEU A 247 9.48 8.07 3.35
CA LEU A 247 8.84 8.58 2.14
C LEU A 247 9.84 9.28 1.22
N ASN A 248 10.83 9.98 1.77
CA ASN A 248 11.86 10.63 0.93
C ASN A 248 12.71 9.60 0.16
N ASN A 249 12.84 8.37 0.69
CA ASN A 249 13.45 7.22 0.03
C ASN A 249 12.44 6.07 -0.13
N CYS A 250 11.19 6.37 -0.56
CA CYS A 250 10.16 5.35 -0.72
C CYS A 250 10.62 4.23 -1.69
N GLY A 251 10.27 2.99 -1.35
CA GLY A 251 10.81 1.82 -2.03
C GLY A 251 12.23 1.41 -1.59
N GLY A 252 12.88 2.18 -0.70
CA GLY A 252 14.23 1.92 -0.22
C GLY A 252 15.30 2.07 -1.31
N ASP A 253 16.47 1.51 -1.09
CA ASP A 253 17.62 1.65 -2.01
C ASP A 253 17.37 1.00 -3.38
N GLU A 254 16.54 -0.04 -3.43
CA GLU A 254 16.18 -0.73 -4.67
C GLU A 254 15.07 -0.02 -5.43
N HIS A 255 14.42 0.99 -4.81
CA HIS A 255 13.26 1.69 -5.36
C HIS A 255 12.13 0.74 -5.76
N GLU A 256 11.88 -0.27 -4.95
CA GLU A 256 10.80 -1.24 -5.12
C GLU A 256 10.00 -1.41 -3.83
N GLY A 257 8.73 -1.80 -3.94
CA GLY A 257 7.89 -2.00 -2.78
C GLY A 257 6.56 -2.66 -3.10
N TYR A 258 5.82 -2.95 -2.05
CA TYR A 258 4.53 -3.62 -2.14
C TYR A 258 3.45 -2.68 -2.67
N ILE A 259 2.43 -3.27 -3.33
CA ILE A 259 1.12 -2.66 -3.54
C ILE A 259 0.27 -2.98 -2.31
N GLY A 260 -0.40 -1.98 -1.75
CA GLY A 260 -1.27 -2.14 -0.58
C GLY A 260 -2.64 -1.52 -0.76
N LEU A 261 -3.61 -2.04 0.02
CA LEU A 261 -4.97 -1.51 0.11
C LEU A 261 -5.29 -1.24 1.58
N GLN A 262 -5.84 -0.05 1.84
CA GLN A 262 -6.02 0.46 3.19
C GLN A 262 -7.32 -0.04 3.85
N ASP A 263 -7.21 -0.44 5.13
CA ASP A 263 -8.29 -0.50 6.10
C ASP A 263 -8.41 0.84 6.81
N HIS A 264 -9.42 1.64 6.47
CA HIS A 264 -9.74 2.87 7.19
C HIS A 264 -11.03 2.76 8.04
N GLY A 265 -11.56 1.53 8.18
CA GLY A 265 -12.75 1.24 8.98
C GLY A 265 -14.08 1.28 8.20
N ASP A 266 -14.05 1.62 6.93
CA ASP A 266 -15.22 1.74 6.07
C ASP A 266 -15.30 0.61 5.03
N ASP A 267 -16.52 0.29 4.57
CA ASP A 267 -16.69 -0.68 3.49
C ASP A 267 -16.10 -0.15 2.19
N VAL A 268 -15.18 -0.92 1.61
CA VAL A 268 -14.57 -0.66 0.30
C VAL A 268 -14.43 -1.96 -0.47
N TRP A 269 -14.58 -1.89 -1.79
CA TRP A 269 -14.46 -3.01 -2.72
C TRP A 269 -13.43 -2.69 -3.78
N TYR A 270 -12.57 -3.68 -4.09
CA TYR A 270 -11.56 -3.63 -5.14
C TYR A 270 -11.73 -4.80 -6.09
N ARG A 271 -11.64 -4.59 -7.40
CA ARG A 271 -11.71 -5.65 -8.39
C ARG A 271 -10.80 -5.38 -9.58
N ASN A 272 -10.64 -6.38 -10.45
CA ASN A 272 -9.85 -6.27 -11.68
C ASN A 272 -8.44 -5.75 -11.39
N ILE A 273 -7.81 -6.23 -10.29
CA ILE A 273 -6.49 -5.77 -9.87
C ILE A 273 -5.46 -6.47 -10.75
N ARG A 274 -4.76 -5.69 -11.58
CA ARG A 274 -3.75 -6.21 -12.50
C ARG A 274 -2.56 -5.27 -12.61
N ILE A 275 -1.39 -5.83 -12.90
CA ILE A 275 -0.15 -5.07 -12.97
C ILE A 275 0.65 -5.45 -14.22
N LYS A 276 1.23 -4.47 -14.90
CA LYS A 276 2.15 -4.67 -16.01
C LYS A 276 3.52 -4.16 -15.63
N LEU A 277 4.52 -5.04 -15.69
CA LEU A 277 5.90 -4.67 -15.41
C LEU A 277 6.48 -3.90 -16.58
N MET A 278 7.35 -2.95 -16.26
CA MET A 278 8.07 -2.12 -17.25
C MET A 278 9.58 -2.23 -17.01
N ASP A 279 10.34 -2.25 -18.09
CA ASP A 279 11.81 -2.38 -18.08
C ASP A 279 12.53 -1.08 -17.69
#